data_f96576bd1444343fa66b1b6f8c003d44
#
_entry.id   f96576bd1444343fa66b1b6f8c003d44
#
_cell.length_a   1.000
_cell.length_b   1.000
_cell.length_c   1.000
_cell.angle_alpha   90.00
_cell.angle_beta   90.00
_cell.angle_gamma   90.00
#
_symmetry.space_group_name_H-M   'P 1'
#
loop_
_entity.id
_entity.type
_entity.pdbx_description
1 polymer ?
#
loop_
_entity_poly.entity_id
_entity_poly.type
_entity_poly.pdbx_seq_one_letter_code
_entity_poly.pdbx_strand_id
1 'polypeptide(L)'
;ASRTWVSGVGDDANPCSRTAPCKTFAGAISKTAAAGEISVLDPGGFGAVTITKAITINGEGTLAGILNAGTNGIVINAAAGDEIILKNLSIHGFETGLDGIRYLAGGQVTVENVTISGMQTVGTSNAIEAALTTDGRLILHNVSITNCESGVLASTSAGVLRLELDNVRIENTDGHGLAAINNVQGVISRSMFVGNAFSGVRSQGGATTISIDKSTFMGNNIGISTGIANARVRLSDSVIVNNTTGISIFAGSFVESAGNNRISGNGATTAPNVVYTLQ
;
A
#
# COMPACT_ATOMS: atom_id res chain seq x y z
N ALA A 1 -25.83 8.85 10.51
CA ALA A 1 -26.08 7.43 10.86
C ALA A 1 -24.76 6.74 11.20
N SER A 2 -24.76 5.79 12.10
CA SER A 2 -23.57 4.96 12.40
C SER A 2 -23.29 3.92 11.30
N ARG A 3 -24.30 3.60 10.48
CA ARG A 3 -24.16 2.75 9.32
C ARG A 3 -24.97 3.30 8.15
N THR A 4 -24.37 3.35 6.97
CA THR A 4 -25.00 3.75 5.71
C THR A 4 -24.73 2.73 4.62
N TRP A 5 -25.46 2.82 3.52
CA TRP A 5 -25.35 1.87 2.42
C TRP A 5 -25.23 2.59 1.08
N VAL A 6 -24.42 2.00 0.20
CA VAL A 6 -24.37 2.36 -1.22
C VAL A 6 -24.85 1.19 -2.07
N SER A 7 -25.41 1.50 -3.25
CA SER A 7 -25.90 0.53 -4.22
C SER A 7 -25.60 0.99 -5.64
N GLY A 8 -25.34 0.06 -6.54
CA GLY A 8 -25.19 0.33 -7.97
C GLY A 8 -26.40 1.05 -8.60
N VAL A 9 -27.58 0.89 -8.03
CA VAL A 9 -28.82 1.56 -8.41
C VAL A 9 -29.30 2.63 -7.41
N GLY A 10 -28.43 3.03 -6.47
CA GLY A 10 -28.74 4.04 -5.45
C GLY A 10 -28.80 5.47 -6.01
N ASP A 11 -29.13 6.41 -5.14
CA ASP A 11 -29.17 7.85 -5.43
C ASP A 11 -28.60 8.62 -4.25
N ASP A 12 -27.69 9.57 -4.51
CA ASP A 12 -27.07 10.37 -3.44
C ASP A 12 -28.04 11.39 -2.80
N ALA A 13 -29.22 11.58 -3.37
CA ALA A 13 -30.32 12.30 -2.70
C ALA A 13 -30.96 11.51 -1.55
N ASN A 14 -30.80 10.18 -1.56
CA ASN A 14 -31.34 9.29 -0.53
C ASN A 14 -30.66 9.48 0.84
N PRO A 15 -31.30 9.07 1.95
CA PRO A 15 -30.69 9.12 3.28
C PRO A 15 -29.56 8.09 3.51
N CYS A 16 -29.19 7.31 2.50
CA CYS A 16 -28.25 6.18 2.56
C CYS A 16 -28.66 5.10 3.57
N SER A 17 -29.96 4.92 3.80
CA SER A 17 -30.47 3.77 4.55
C SER A 17 -30.41 2.49 3.69
N ARG A 18 -30.57 1.31 4.28
CA ARG A 18 -30.55 0.05 3.55
C ARG A 18 -31.65 -0.05 2.48
N THR A 19 -32.79 0.59 2.71
CA THR A 19 -33.93 0.59 1.78
C THR A 19 -33.94 1.77 0.81
N ALA A 20 -33.13 2.80 1.07
CA ALA A 20 -32.91 3.96 0.20
C ALA A 20 -31.41 4.31 0.20
N PRO A 21 -30.57 3.47 -0.49
CA PRO A 21 -29.12 3.61 -0.49
C PRO A 21 -28.64 4.80 -1.33
N CYS A 22 -27.47 5.29 -1.01
CA CYS A 22 -26.76 6.25 -1.83
C CYS A 22 -26.11 5.60 -3.06
N LYS A 23 -25.74 6.39 -4.05
CA LYS A 23 -25.06 5.94 -5.27
C LYS A 23 -23.56 5.81 -5.08
N THR A 24 -22.94 6.75 -4.35
CA THR A 24 -21.49 6.88 -4.28
C THR A 24 -20.98 6.86 -2.84
N PHE A 25 -19.70 6.50 -2.66
CA PHE A 25 -19.02 6.64 -1.37
C PHE A 25 -18.97 8.10 -0.91
N ALA A 26 -18.80 9.06 -1.86
CA ALA A 26 -18.81 10.50 -1.55
C ALA A 26 -20.17 10.96 -1.02
N GLY A 27 -21.27 10.48 -1.60
CA GLY A 27 -22.63 10.76 -1.11
C GLY A 27 -22.88 10.15 0.27
N ALA A 28 -22.44 8.92 0.48
CA ALA A 28 -22.63 8.19 1.74
C ALA A 28 -21.80 8.76 2.90
N ILE A 29 -20.53 9.13 2.66
CA ILE A 29 -19.64 9.59 3.73
C ILE A 29 -20.16 10.85 4.43
N SER A 30 -20.85 11.74 3.72
CA SER A 30 -21.45 12.95 4.29
C SER A 30 -22.56 12.62 5.30
N LYS A 31 -23.21 11.47 5.18
CA LYS A 31 -24.35 11.01 5.98
C LYS A 31 -23.99 9.95 7.04
N THR A 32 -22.73 9.46 6.98
CA THR A 32 -22.18 8.52 7.95
C THR A 32 -21.55 9.29 9.10
N ALA A 33 -21.82 8.91 10.34
CA ALA A 33 -21.16 9.46 11.51
C ALA A 33 -19.67 9.10 11.54
N ALA A 34 -18.87 9.85 12.28
CA ALA A 34 -17.50 9.43 12.60
C ALA A 34 -17.50 8.05 13.29
N ALA A 35 -16.48 7.25 13.01
CA ALA A 35 -16.37 5.84 13.42
C ALA A 35 -17.53 4.94 12.92
N GLY A 36 -18.31 5.40 11.95
CA GLY A 36 -19.38 4.62 11.32
C GLY A 36 -18.87 3.76 10.16
N GLU A 37 -19.81 3.04 9.54
CA GLU A 37 -19.52 2.14 8.41
C GLU A 37 -20.37 2.49 7.19
N ILE A 38 -19.73 2.48 6.01
CA ILE A 38 -20.40 2.48 4.70
C ILE A 38 -20.32 1.04 4.16
N SER A 39 -21.48 0.41 3.97
CA SER A 39 -21.59 -0.95 3.43
C SER A 39 -22.10 -0.92 1.99
N VAL A 40 -21.64 -1.88 1.18
CA VAL A 40 -22.08 -2.03 -0.20
C VAL A 40 -23.17 -3.10 -0.27
N LEU A 41 -24.30 -2.80 -0.95
CA LEU A 41 -25.43 -3.73 -1.06
C LEU A 41 -25.35 -4.65 -2.26
N ASP A 42 -24.85 -4.14 -3.38
CA ASP A 42 -24.82 -4.84 -4.67
C ASP A 42 -23.61 -4.41 -5.50
N PRO A 43 -23.25 -5.13 -6.56
CA PRO A 43 -22.11 -4.79 -7.41
C PRO A 43 -22.25 -3.41 -8.05
N GLY A 44 -21.16 -2.64 -8.06
CA GLY A 44 -21.17 -1.35 -8.71
C GLY A 44 -19.84 -0.61 -8.65
N GLY A 45 -19.80 0.51 -9.37
CA GLY A 45 -18.76 1.52 -9.28
C GLY A 45 -19.25 2.66 -8.38
N PHE A 46 -18.55 2.90 -7.28
CA PHE A 46 -19.00 3.82 -6.23
C PHE A 46 -18.23 5.15 -6.22
N GLY A 47 -17.34 5.32 -7.22
CA GLY A 47 -16.59 6.57 -7.42
C GLY A 47 -15.50 6.83 -6.36
N ALA A 48 -14.74 7.89 -6.61
CA ALA A 48 -13.71 8.36 -5.71
C ALA A 48 -14.30 8.98 -4.44
N VAL A 49 -13.51 8.97 -3.34
CA VAL A 49 -13.95 9.54 -2.07
C VAL A 49 -12.80 10.21 -1.32
N THR A 50 -13.10 11.33 -0.67
CA THR A 50 -12.20 11.96 0.31
C THR A 50 -12.69 11.66 1.72
N ILE A 51 -11.80 11.09 2.54
CA ILE A 51 -12.06 10.69 3.92
C ILE A 51 -11.39 11.68 4.86
N THR A 52 -12.21 12.32 5.72
CA THR A 52 -11.76 13.36 6.66
C THR A 52 -12.09 13.04 8.11
N LYS A 53 -12.45 11.80 8.40
CA LYS A 53 -12.86 11.32 9.73
C LYS A 53 -12.63 9.81 9.85
N ALA A 54 -12.63 9.29 11.07
CA ALA A 54 -12.65 7.86 11.31
C ALA A 54 -13.86 7.21 10.60
N ILE A 55 -13.63 6.15 9.84
CA ILE A 55 -14.68 5.45 9.09
C ILE A 55 -14.23 4.07 8.60
N THR A 56 -15.19 3.18 8.44
CA THR A 56 -15.01 1.91 7.72
C THR A 56 -15.76 1.97 6.38
N ILE A 57 -15.09 1.60 5.29
CA ILE A 57 -15.72 1.32 3.99
C ILE A 57 -15.58 -0.18 3.73
N ASN A 58 -16.71 -0.87 3.58
CA ASN A 58 -16.77 -2.33 3.49
C ASN A 58 -17.58 -2.80 2.30
N GLY A 59 -16.90 -3.42 1.32
CA GLY A 59 -17.49 -4.03 0.13
C GLY A 59 -17.84 -5.51 0.30
N GLU A 60 -17.90 -6.04 1.52
CA GLU A 60 -18.09 -7.47 1.78
C GLU A 60 -19.33 -8.05 1.08
N GLY A 61 -19.13 -9.19 0.44
CA GLY A 61 -20.20 -9.95 -0.22
C GLY A 61 -20.52 -9.53 -1.64
N THR A 62 -19.89 -8.49 -2.18
CA THR A 62 -20.15 -8.00 -3.53
C THR A 62 -18.92 -7.33 -4.16
N LEU A 63 -18.98 -7.07 -5.47
CA LEU A 63 -17.95 -6.29 -6.16
C LEU A 63 -18.12 -4.79 -5.87
N ALA A 64 -17.29 -4.26 -4.98
CA ALA A 64 -17.26 -2.85 -4.64
C ALA A 64 -16.14 -2.13 -5.42
N GLY A 65 -16.48 -1.55 -6.55
CA GLY A 65 -15.53 -0.91 -7.47
C GLY A 65 -15.32 0.58 -7.21
N ILE A 66 -14.07 1.02 -7.33
CA ILE A 66 -13.69 2.42 -7.48
C ILE A 66 -12.95 2.56 -8.79
N LEU A 67 -13.50 3.35 -9.70
CA LEU A 67 -12.87 3.72 -10.95
C LEU A 67 -12.36 5.16 -10.82
N ASN A 68 -11.04 5.35 -10.96
CA ASN A 68 -10.41 6.65 -10.73
C ASN A 68 -9.54 7.13 -11.91
N ALA A 69 -10.04 6.98 -13.13
CA ALA A 69 -9.38 7.48 -14.33
C ALA A 69 -9.10 8.99 -14.22
N GLY A 70 -7.82 9.38 -14.37
CA GLY A 70 -7.38 10.77 -14.32
C GLY A 70 -7.42 11.44 -12.94
N THR A 71 -7.68 10.69 -11.86
CA THR A 71 -7.82 11.24 -10.50
C THR A 71 -7.32 10.25 -9.44
N ASN A 72 -7.37 10.66 -8.15
CA ASN A 72 -7.15 9.75 -7.03
C ASN A 72 -8.42 8.95 -6.71
N GLY A 73 -8.27 7.69 -6.31
CA GLY A 73 -9.39 6.85 -5.89
C GLY A 73 -9.91 7.21 -4.51
N ILE A 74 -9.08 7.02 -3.49
CA ILE A 74 -9.39 7.34 -2.10
C ILE A 74 -8.34 8.31 -1.57
N VAL A 75 -8.75 9.49 -1.14
CA VAL A 75 -7.89 10.45 -0.47
C VAL A 75 -8.21 10.45 1.03
N ILE A 76 -7.21 10.25 1.87
CA ILE A 76 -7.36 10.22 3.33
C ILE A 76 -6.63 11.42 3.92
N ASN A 77 -7.40 12.33 4.51
CA ASN A 77 -6.92 13.53 5.19
C ASN A 77 -7.75 13.75 6.46
N ALA A 78 -7.54 12.85 7.43
CA ALA A 78 -8.30 12.77 8.67
C ALA A 78 -7.48 13.28 9.87
N ALA A 79 -8.09 13.37 11.04
CA ALA A 79 -7.41 13.80 12.24
C ALA A 79 -6.41 12.74 12.73
N ALA A 80 -5.37 13.16 13.46
CA ALA A 80 -4.28 12.29 13.91
C ALA A 80 -4.72 11.11 14.83
N GLY A 81 -5.91 11.17 15.41
CA GLY A 81 -6.48 10.07 16.20
C GLY A 81 -7.47 9.18 15.43
N ASP A 82 -7.74 9.51 14.17
CA ASP A 82 -8.74 8.79 13.38
C ASP A 82 -8.18 7.47 12.83
N GLU A 83 -8.99 6.44 12.89
CA GLU A 83 -8.76 5.14 12.29
C GLU A 83 -9.66 4.96 11.06
N ILE A 84 -9.05 4.62 9.93
CA ILE A 84 -9.72 4.38 8.66
C ILE A 84 -9.53 2.91 8.27
N ILE A 85 -10.63 2.22 7.97
CA ILE A 85 -10.61 0.82 7.53
C ILE A 85 -11.24 0.72 6.15
N LEU A 86 -10.46 0.24 5.19
CA LEU A 86 -10.88 0.01 3.81
C LEU A 86 -10.79 -1.49 3.54
N LYS A 87 -11.91 -2.14 3.28
CA LYS A 87 -11.89 -3.58 3.07
C LYS A 87 -12.83 -4.07 1.98
N ASN A 88 -12.38 -5.14 1.31
CA ASN A 88 -13.14 -5.82 0.27
C ASN A 88 -13.47 -4.89 -0.92
N LEU A 89 -12.48 -4.14 -1.42
CA LEU A 89 -12.62 -3.16 -2.49
C LEU A 89 -11.79 -3.55 -3.72
N SER A 90 -12.23 -3.09 -4.90
CA SER A 90 -11.45 -3.15 -6.14
C SER A 90 -11.25 -1.73 -6.68
N ILE A 91 -10.00 -1.28 -6.79
CA ILE A 91 -9.65 0.06 -7.23
C ILE A 91 -8.92 -0.03 -8.58
N HIS A 92 -9.44 0.65 -9.60
CA HIS A 92 -8.89 0.58 -10.95
C HIS A 92 -8.73 1.95 -11.57
N GLY A 93 -7.51 2.29 -11.99
CA GLY A 93 -7.14 3.60 -12.54
C GLY A 93 -7.29 3.75 -14.05
N PHE A 94 -7.58 2.66 -14.78
CA PHE A 94 -7.74 2.70 -16.23
C PHE A 94 -6.54 3.32 -16.98
N GLU A 95 -5.32 2.99 -16.54
CA GLU A 95 -4.05 3.46 -17.11
C GLU A 95 -3.82 4.99 -16.99
N THR A 96 -4.76 5.72 -16.43
CA THR A 96 -4.67 7.18 -16.25
C THR A 96 -4.89 7.63 -14.80
N GLY A 97 -5.17 6.69 -13.88
CA GLY A 97 -5.33 6.98 -12.45
C GLY A 97 -4.05 7.58 -11.85
N LEU A 98 -4.23 8.52 -10.93
CA LEU A 98 -3.13 9.06 -10.13
C LEU A 98 -2.80 8.07 -9.02
N ASP A 99 -3.30 8.28 -7.79
CA ASP A 99 -3.12 7.29 -6.72
C ASP A 99 -4.41 6.49 -6.51
N GLY A 100 -4.27 5.19 -6.28
CA GLY A 100 -5.39 4.35 -5.86
C GLY A 100 -5.86 4.75 -4.46
N ILE A 101 -4.93 4.80 -3.51
CA ILE A 101 -5.14 5.30 -2.14
C ILE A 101 -4.05 6.34 -1.85
N ARG A 102 -4.45 7.54 -1.45
CA ARG A 102 -3.56 8.63 -1.06
C ARG A 102 -3.76 8.99 0.41
N TYR A 103 -2.81 8.59 1.26
CA TYR A 103 -2.85 8.80 2.70
C TYR A 103 -1.97 9.99 3.09
N LEU A 104 -2.61 11.12 3.42
CA LEU A 104 -1.97 12.39 3.74
C LEU A 104 -1.95 12.69 5.23
N ALA A 105 -3.01 12.32 5.95
CA ALA A 105 -3.15 12.51 7.40
C ALA A 105 -4.17 11.55 8.00
N GLY A 106 -3.99 11.18 9.27
CA GLY A 106 -4.80 10.24 10.03
C GLY A 106 -3.93 9.42 10.97
N GLY A 107 -4.50 8.81 12.00
CA GLY A 107 -3.75 7.98 12.96
C GLY A 107 -3.36 6.63 12.38
N GLN A 108 -4.32 5.93 11.79
CA GLN A 108 -4.12 4.61 11.20
C GLN A 108 -5.00 4.40 9.97
N VAL A 109 -4.42 3.78 8.95
CA VAL A 109 -5.14 3.28 7.78
C VAL A 109 -4.90 1.78 7.67
N THR A 110 -5.98 1.01 7.67
CA THR A 110 -5.98 -0.44 7.44
C THR A 110 -6.65 -0.73 6.09
N VAL A 111 -5.94 -1.43 5.22
CA VAL A 111 -6.40 -1.89 3.91
C VAL A 111 -6.41 -3.41 3.91
N GLU A 112 -7.57 -4.01 3.75
CA GLU A 112 -7.75 -5.46 3.89
C GLU A 112 -8.55 -6.03 2.71
N ASN A 113 -8.07 -7.12 2.10
CA ASN A 113 -8.72 -7.78 0.97
C ASN A 113 -9.02 -6.82 -0.18
N VAL A 114 -8.04 -6.02 -0.61
CA VAL A 114 -8.20 -5.01 -1.65
C VAL A 114 -7.33 -5.32 -2.85
N THR A 115 -7.88 -5.12 -4.05
CA THR A 115 -7.13 -5.16 -5.30
C THR A 115 -6.97 -3.76 -5.87
N ILE A 116 -5.76 -3.42 -6.34
CA ILE A 116 -5.45 -2.10 -6.92
C ILE A 116 -4.71 -2.32 -8.24
N SER A 117 -5.16 -1.66 -9.31
CA SER A 117 -4.52 -1.80 -10.62
C SER A 117 -4.71 -0.59 -11.53
N GLY A 118 -3.83 -0.44 -12.52
CA GLY A 118 -3.99 0.54 -13.60
C GLY A 118 -3.71 2.00 -13.20
N MET A 119 -2.91 2.24 -12.15
CA MET A 119 -2.38 3.56 -11.80
C MET A 119 -1.09 3.77 -12.61
N GLN A 120 -1.20 4.26 -13.85
CA GLN A 120 -0.07 4.31 -14.79
C GLN A 120 0.25 5.72 -15.31
N THR A 121 -0.11 6.76 -14.58
CA THR A 121 0.35 8.13 -14.93
C THR A 121 1.84 8.26 -14.59
N VAL A 122 2.65 8.29 -15.64
CA VAL A 122 4.12 8.23 -15.57
C VAL A 122 4.70 9.24 -14.59
N GLY A 123 5.56 8.76 -13.70
CA GLY A 123 6.36 9.57 -12.77
C GLY A 123 5.61 10.16 -11.57
N THR A 124 4.30 9.93 -11.46
CA THR A 124 3.49 10.57 -10.40
C THR A 124 2.49 9.65 -9.72
N SER A 125 2.17 8.48 -10.29
CA SER A 125 1.11 7.62 -9.75
C SER A 125 1.64 6.46 -8.93
N ASN A 126 0.90 6.11 -7.89
CA ASN A 126 1.16 4.97 -7.04
C ASN A 126 -0.13 4.18 -6.82
N ALA A 127 -0.03 2.88 -6.63
CA ALA A 127 -1.19 2.15 -6.13
C ALA A 127 -1.60 2.68 -4.75
N ILE A 128 -0.62 2.88 -3.86
CA ILE A 128 -0.82 3.49 -2.54
C ILE A 128 0.31 4.50 -2.29
N GLU A 129 -0.04 5.76 -2.06
CA GLU A 129 0.87 6.79 -1.55
C GLU A 129 0.55 7.08 -0.09
N ALA A 130 1.52 6.90 0.81
CA ALA A 130 1.48 7.39 2.18
C ALA A 130 2.55 8.48 2.34
N ALA A 131 2.12 9.74 2.25
CA ALA A 131 2.99 10.91 2.32
C ALA A 131 2.54 11.82 3.48
N LEU A 132 3.00 11.49 4.68
CA LEU A 132 2.57 12.14 5.90
C LEU A 132 3.51 13.29 6.30
N THR A 133 3.00 14.15 7.17
CA THR A 133 3.76 15.21 7.85
C THR A 133 3.84 15.01 9.36
N THR A 134 3.34 13.87 9.85
CA THR A 134 3.28 13.49 11.28
C THR A 134 3.48 11.99 11.43
N ASP A 135 3.35 11.47 12.64
CA ASP A 135 3.23 10.04 12.88
C ASP A 135 2.01 9.47 12.17
N GLY A 136 2.11 8.20 11.74
CA GLY A 136 1.01 7.46 11.17
C GLY A 136 1.29 5.97 11.11
N ARG A 137 0.25 5.20 10.79
CA ARG A 137 0.35 3.77 10.58
C ARG A 137 -0.41 3.34 9.34
N LEU A 138 0.24 2.57 8.47
CA LEU A 138 -0.37 1.93 7.30
C LEU A 138 -0.24 0.42 7.42
N ILE A 139 -1.37 -0.26 7.43
CA ILE A 139 -1.47 -1.73 7.51
C ILE A 139 -2.09 -2.23 6.22
N LEU A 140 -1.37 -3.08 5.51
CA LEU A 140 -1.85 -3.77 4.32
C LEU A 140 -1.94 -5.26 4.62
N HIS A 141 -3.13 -5.83 4.55
CA HIS A 141 -3.37 -7.25 4.76
C HIS A 141 -4.13 -7.85 3.58
N ASN A 142 -3.59 -8.90 2.97
CA ASN A 142 -4.21 -9.55 1.82
C ASN A 142 -4.52 -8.57 0.67
N VAL A 143 -3.52 -7.77 0.26
CA VAL A 143 -3.65 -6.75 -0.79
C VAL A 143 -2.90 -7.20 -2.04
N SER A 144 -3.53 -7.05 -3.21
CA SER A 144 -2.91 -7.30 -4.51
C SER A 144 -2.79 -6.00 -5.31
N ILE A 145 -1.59 -5.69 -5.75
CA ILE A 145 -1.25 -4.52 -6.56
C ILE A 145 -0.63 -5.00 -7.87
N THR A 146 -1.17 -4.56 -8.99
CA THR A 146 -0.68 -5.01 -10.31
C THR A 146 -0.82 -3.92 -11.37
N ASN A 147 0.13 -3.87 -12.30
CA ASN A 147 0.11 -2.95 -13.43
C ASN A 147 -0.08 -1.49 -13.00
N CYS A 148 0.76 -1.01 -12.12
CA CYS A 148 0.83 0.38 -11.68
C CYS A 148 2.19 0.99 -12.01
N GLU A 149 2.28 2.31 -12.09
CA GLU A 149 3.59 3.00 -12.21
C GLU A 149 4.47 2.65 -11.00
N SER A 150 3.95 2.76 -9.79
CA SER A 150 4.60 2.27 -8.57
C SER A 150 3.60 1.57 -7.66
N GLY A 151 4.08 0.61 -6.86
CA GLY A 151 3.24 -0.09 -5.91
C GLY A 151 2.92 0.77 -4.68
N VAL A 152 3.77 0.73 -3.66
CA VAL A 152 3.58 1.50 -2.42
C VAL A 152 4.72 2.52 -2.28
N LEU A 153 4.37 3.78 -2.14
CA LEU A 153 5.27 4.85 -1.72
C LEU A 153 4.96 5.22 -0.28
N ALA A 154 5.96 5.12 0.62
CA ALA A 154 5.81 5.39 2.04
C ALA A 154 6.84 6.40 2.52
N SER A 155 6.39 7.52 3.08
CA SER A 155 7.25 8.56 3.64
C SER A 155 6.55 9.39 4.70
N THR A 156 7.32 10.00 5.60
CA THR A 156 6.84 11.11 6.42
C THR A 156 7.93 12.16 6.56
N SER A 157 7.56 13.43 6.51
CA SER A 157 8.49 14.53 6.69
C SER A 157 8.81 14.82 8.16
N ALA A 158 7.95 14.39 9.08
CA ALA A 158 8.17 14.47 10.52
C ALA A 158 7.47 13.30 11.24
N GLY A 159 8.03 12.86 12.37
CA GLY A 159 7.54 11.67 13.07
C GLY A 159 8.00 10.37 12.43
N VAL A 160 7.23 9.31 12.63
CA VAL A 160 7.48 7.95 12.13
C VAL A 160 6.25 7.38 11.45
N LEU A 161 6.40 6.92 10.20
CA LEU A 161 5.39 6.10 9.56
C LEU A 161 5.66 4.62 9.85
N ARG A 162 4.75 3.98 10.57
CA ARG A 162 4.78 2.54 10.80
C ARG A 162 4.04 1.84 9.67
N LEU A 163 4.76 0.94 9.00
CA LEU A 163 4.28 0.22 7.83
C LEU A 163 4.22 -1.28 8.12
N GLU A 164 3.09 -1.90 7.86
CA GLU A 164 2.92 -3.34 7.99
C GLU A 164 2.33 -3.90 6.70
N LEU A 165 3.04 -4.83 6.07
CA LEU A 165 2.59 -5.58 4.91
C LEU A 165 2.54 -7.06 5.29
N ASP A 166 1.37 -7.66 5.23
CA ASP A 166 1.18 -9.07 5.46
C ASP A 166 0.33 -9.72 4.36
N ASN A 167 0.86 -10.76 3.74
CA ASN A 167 0.24 -11.41 2.58
C ASN A 167 -0.09 -10.41 1.45
N VAL A 168 0.87 -9.56 1.10
CA VAL A 168 0.76 -8.56 0.03
C VAL A 168 1.48 -9.05 -1.21
N ARG A 169 0.83 -8.89 -2.37
CA ARG A 169 1.43 -9.18 -3.67
C ARG A 169 1.54 -7.89 -4.47
N ILE A 170 2.75 -7.54 -4.90
CA ILE A 170 3.01 -6.38 -5.77
C ILE A 170 3.75 -6.87 -7.01
N GLU A 171 3.14 -6.69 -8.17
CA GLU A 171 3.70 -7.21 -9.40
C GLU A 171 3.51 -6.28 -10.60
N ASN A 172 4.49 -6.36 -11.52
CA ASN A 172 4.47 -5.67 -12.79
C ASN A 172 4.25 -4.16 -12.63
N THR A 173 5.03 -3.53 -11.74
CA THR A 173 5.11 -2.07 -11.67
C THR A 173 6.21 -1.54 -12.57
N ASP A 174 5.99 -0.37 -13.18
CA ASP A 174 7.02 0.31 -13.99
C ASP A 174 8.09 0.98 -13.11
N GLY A 175 7.84 1.10 -11.82
CA GLY A 175 8.73 1.62 -10.79
C GLY A 175 9.09 0.57 -9.73
N HIS A 176 9.04 1.01 -8.47
CA HIS A 176 9.31 0.16 -7.32
C HIS A 176 8.05 -0.58 -6.85
N GLY A 177 8.18 -1.83 -6.41
CA GLY A 177 7.10 -2.50 -5.67
C GLY A 177 6.79 -1.77 -4.36
N LEU A 178 7.79 -1.54 -3.52
CA LEU A 178 7.71 -0.68 -2.34
C LEU A 178 8.91 0.26 -2.31
N ALA A 179 8.67 1.55 -2.16
CA ALA A 179 9.67 2.56 -1.84
C ALA A 179 9.38 3.18 -0.46
N ALA A 180 10.22 2.86 0.53
CA ALA A 180 10.20 3.47 1.85
C ALA A 180 11.28 4.56 1.90
N ILE A 181 10.86 5.84 1.92
CA ILE A 181 11.78 6.95 1.63
C ILE A 181 12.31 7.60 2.91
N ASN A 182 11.46 8.12 3.77
CA ASN A 182 11.91 8.85 4.96
C ASN A 182 11.14 8.43 6.20
N ASN A 183 11.86 8.19 7.30
CA ASN A 183 11.32 7.91 8.63
C ASN A 183 10.28 6.78 8.65
N VAL A 184 10.50 5.72 7.86
CA VAL A 184 9.61 4.56 7.79
C VAL A 184 10.18 3.42 8.64
N GLN A 185 9.37 2.89 9.53
CA GLN A 185 9.64 1.63 10.25
C GLN A 185 8.66 0.58 9.76
N GLY A 186 9.14 -0.35 8.92
CA GLY A 186 8.30 -1.32 8.24
C GLY A 186 8.56 -2.76 8.64
N VAL A 187 7.50 -3.55 8.62
CA VAL A 187 7.56 -5.02 8.67
C VAL A 187 6.83 -5.56 7.44
N ILE A 188 7.47 -6.48 6.75
CA ILE A 188 6.94 -7.19 5.60
C ILE A 188 6.98 -8.68 5.90
N SER A 189 5.84 -9.34 5.85
CA SER A 189 5.75 -10.79 6.06
C SER A 189 4.93 -11.47 4.97
N ARG A 190 5.30 -12.70 4.63
CA ARG A 190 4.57 -13.57 3.69
C ARG A 190 4.16 -12.90 2.37
N SER A 191 4.97 -11.97 1.88
CA SER A 191 4.63 -11.10 0.76
C SER A 191 5.47 -11.43 -0.49
N MET A 192 4.98 -11.00 -1.65
CA MET A 192 5.63 -11.28 -2.93
C MET A 192 5.81 -9.99 -3.73
N PHE A 193 7.02 -9.80 -4.27
CA PHE A 193 7.38 -8.69 -5.15
C PHE A 193 7.92 -9.26 -6.46
N VAL A 194 7.16 -9.14 -7.54
CA VAL A 194 7.42 -9.89 -8.78
C VAL A 194 7.40 -9.00 -10.01
N GLY A 195 8.45 -9.06 -10.83
CA GLY A 195 8.48 -8.42 -12.14
C GLY A 195 8.40 -6.88 -12.10
N ASN A 196 8.86 -6.24 -11.03
CA ASN A 196 8.88 -4.78 -10.93
C ASN A 196 10.10 -4.21 -11.68
N ALA A 197 9.90 -3.15 -12.46
CA ALA A 197 10.94 -2.63 -13.37
C ALA A 197 12.11 -1.97 -12.63
N PHE A 198 11.91 -1.54 -11.37
CA PHE A 198 13.01 -1.13 -10.49
C PHE A 198 13.20 -2.12 -9.34
N SER A 199 13.05 -1.72 -8.11
CA SER A 199 13.27 -2.62 -6.97
C SER A 199 11.97 -3.27 -6.49
N GLY A 200 12.03 -4.54 -6.11
CA GLY A 200 10.93 -5.13 -5.34
C GLY A 200 10.68 -4.33 -4.07
N VAL A 201 11.73 -4.13 -3.23
CA VAL A 201 11.69 -3.24 -2.06
C VAL A 201 12.91 -2.32 -2.07
N ARG A 202 12.67 -1.03 -1.83
CA ARG A 202 13.70 0.00 -1.64
C ARG A 202 13.56 0.68 -0.29
N SER A 203 14.62 0.66 0.51
CA SER A 203 14.76 1.48 1.73
C SER A 203 15.66 2.67 1.42
N GLN A 204 15.12 3.90 1.51
CA GLN A 204 15.80 5.12 1.08
C GLN A 204 15.66 6.24 2.11
N GLY A 205 16.19 6.14 3.25
CA GLY A 205 16.17 7.22 4.24
C GLY A 205 17.02 6.85 5.44
N GLY A 206 17.76 7.80 5.98
CA GLY A 206 18.69 7.52 7.06
C GLY A 206 18.04 6.97 8.35
N ALA A 207 16.75 7.21 8.55
CA ALA A 207 15.97 6.69 9.67
C ALA A 207 14.96 5.59 9.22
N THR A 208 15.11 5.07 8.00
CA THR A 208 14.22 4.04 7.45
C THR A 208 14.77 2.65 7.74
N THR A 209 13.94 1.80 8.34
CA THR A 209 14.24 0.40 8.59
C THR A 209 13.09 -0.48 8.14
N ILE A 210 13.36 -1.47 7.30
CA ILE A 210 12.38 -2.46 6.83
C ILE A 210 12.84 -3.84 7.24
N SER A 211 12.05 -4.53 8.04
CA SER A 211 12.25 -5.92 8.41
C SER A 211 11.39 -6.82 7.53
N ILE A 212 11.99 -7.83 6.90
CA ILE A 212 11.36 -8.70 5.91
C ILE A 212 11.50 -10.14 6.36
N ASP A 213 10.39 -10.85 6.48
CA ASP A 213 10.33 -12.25 6.84
C ASP A 213 9.47 -13.05 5.85
N LYS A 214 9.84 -14.27 5.54
CA LYS A 214 9.09 -15.23 4.71
C LYS A 214 8.54 -14.65 3.41
N SER A 215 9.31 -13.79 2.75
CA SER A 215 8.86 -13.06 1.57
C SER A 215 9.69 -13.43 0.32
N THR A 216 9.12 -13.22 -0.85
CA THR A 216 9.72 -13.60 -2.14
C THR A 216 9.92 -12.39 -3.04
N PHE A 217 11.11 -12.29 -3.62
CA PHE A 217 11.52 -11.27 -4.58
C PHE A 217 11.99 -11.97 -5.86
N MET A 218 11.22 -11.88 -6.93
CA MET A 218 11.50 -12.63 -8.15
C MET A 218 11.29 -11.79 -9.42
N GLY A 219 12.22 -11.88 -10.37
CA GLY A 219 12.07 -11.25 -11.69
C GLY A 219 12.06 -9.72 -11.67
N ASN A 220 12.49 -9.08 -10.59
CA ASN A 220 12.62 -7.62 -10.52
C ASN A 220 13.96 -7.18 -11.17
N ASN A 221 14.07 -5.92 -11.56
CA ASN A 221 15.39 -5.40 -11.90
C ASN A 221 16.33 -5.49 -10.69
N ILE A 222 15.86 -5.05 -9.50
CA ILE A 222 16.58 -5.28 -8.25
C ILE A 222 15.61 -5.94 -7.26
N GLY A 223 15.99 -7.05 -6.64
CA GLY A 223 15.15 -7.66 -5.60
C GLY A 223 14.96 -6.71 -4.42
N ILE A 224 16.07 -6.35 -3.77
CA ILE A 224 16.10 -5.45 -2.61
C ILE A 224 17.20 -4.41 -2.79
N SER A 225 16.89 -3.15 -2.53
CA SER A 225 17.86 -2.05 -2.58
C SER A 225 17.82 -1.15 -1.36
N THR A 226 18.97 -0.59 -1.02
CA THR A 226 19.09 0.56 -0.11
C THR A 226 19.56 1.77 -0.91
N GLY A 227 19.08 2.96 -0.61
CA GLY A 227 19.27 4.14 -1.46
C GLY A 227 20.08 5.28 -0.84
N ILE A 228 20.41 5.25 0.45
CA ILE A 228 21.17 6.30 1.15
C ILE A 228 21.83 5.71 2.40
N ALA A 229 22.87 6.37 2.90
CA ALA A 229 23.54 5.97 4.14
C ALA A 229 22.56 5.87 5.33
N ASN A 230 22.79 4.89 6.19
CA ASN A 230 21.98 4.50 7.35
C ASN A 230 20.60 3.88 7.04
N ALA A 231 20.17 3.84 5.76
CA ALA A 231 19.00 3.04 5.38
C ALA A 231 19.25 1.56 5.70
N ARG A 232 18.24 0.86 6.21
CA ARG A 232 18.40 -0.50 6.74
C ARG A 232 17.32 -1.45 6.22
N VAL A 233 17.74 -2.63 5.82
CA VAL A 233 16.84 -3.78 5.56
C VAL A 233 17.33 -4.97 6.36
N ARG A 234 16.43 -5.65 7.06
CA ARG A 234 16.68 -6.90 7.77
C ARG A 234 15.95 -8.04 7.07
N LEU A 235 16.63 -9.15 6.86
CA LEU A 235 16.13 -10.29 6.11
C LEU A 235 16.15 -11.56 6.94
N SER A 236 15.04 -12.27 6.98
CA SER A 236 14.92 -13.61 7.52
C SER A 236 14.01 -14.47 6.63
N ASP A 237 14.33 -15.74 6.53
CA ASP A 237 13.53 -16.81 5.89
C ASP A 237 12.94 -16.42 4.50
N SER A 238 13.67 -15.60 3.73
CA SER A 238 13.18 -15.00 2.51
C SER A 238 13.90 -15.51 1.27
N VAL A 239 13.23 -15.40 0.11
CA VAL A 239 13.69 -15.89 -1.19
C VAL A 239 13.92 -14.73 -2.14
N ILE A 240 15.16 -14.58 -2.66
CA ILE A 240 15.56 -13.54 -3.60
C ILE A 240 16.17 -14.24 -4.82
N VAL A 241 15.38 -14.41 -5.89
CA VAL A 241 15.76 -15.24 -7.03
C VAL A 241 15.40 -14.63 -8.37
N ASN A 242 16.21 -14.92 -9.38
CA ASN A 242 15.92 -14.56 -10.77
C ASN A 242 15.70 -13.06 -10.99
N ASN A 243 16.31 -12.20 -10.18
CA ASN A 243 16.34 -10.76 -10.43
C ASN A 243 17.56 -10.41 -11.28
N THR A 244 17.54 -9.29 -12.00
CA THR A 244 18.76 -8.78 -12.67
C THR A 244 19.83 -8.51 -11.62
N THR A 245 19.46 -7.90 -10.50
CA THR A 245 20.30 -7.77 -9.30
C THR A 245 19.53 -8.27 -8.09
N GLY A 246 20.07 -9.21 -7.33
CA GLY A 246 19.40 -9.73 -6.15
C GLY A 246 19.31 -8.68 -5.05
N ILE A 247 20.46 -8.18 -4.60
CA ILE A 247 20.58 -7.16 -3.56
C ILE A 247 21.55 -6.08 -4.05
N SER A 248 21.19 -4.81 -3.87
CA SER A 248 22.02 -3.64 -4.12
C SER A 248 22.12 -2.78 -2.87
N ILE A 249 23.34 -2.58 -2.36
CA ILE A 249 23.61 -1.87 -1.11
C ILE A 249 24.32 -0.55 -1.40
N PHE A 250 23.69 0.57 -1.04
CA PHE A 250 24.31 1.89 -1.12
C PHE A 250 25.40 2.03 -0.03
N ALA A 251 26.47 2.78 -0.33
CA ALA A 251 27.55 3.01 0.60
C ALA A 251 27.05 3.60 1.95
N GLY A 252 27.45 2.98 3.05
CA GLY A 252 27.02 3.38 4.39
C GLY A 252 25.61 2.96 4.80
N SER A 253 24.91 2.16 3.97
CA SER A 253 23.64 1.52 4.33
C SER A 253 23.82 0.05 4.71
N PHE A 254 22.76 -0.59 5.20
CA PHE A 254 22.84 -1.92 5.76
C PHE A 254 21.77 -2.84 5.18
N VAL A 255 22.19 -4.02 4.72
CA VAL A 255 21.33 -5.17 4.54
C VAL A 255 21.81 -6.25 5.50
N GLU A 256 21.00 -6.52 6.51
CA GLU A 256 21.29 -7.47 7.58
C GLU A 256 20.59 -8.80 7.29
N SER A 257 21.28 -9.92 7.42
CA SER A 257 20.75 -11.24 7.16
C SER A 257 20.80 -12.12 8.39
N ALA A 258 19.72 -12.85 8.65
CA ALA A 258 19.69 -13.91 9.66
C ALA A 258 20.46 -15.19 9.25
N GLY A 259 20.98 -15.24 8.01
CA GLY A 259 21.70 -16.40 7.49
C GLY A 259 20.84 -17.52 6.93
N ASN A 260 19.51 -17.40 7.02
CA ASN A 260 18.54 -18.41 6.56
C ASN A 260 17.78 -18.01 5.27
N ASN A 261 18.29 -17.03 4.54
CA ASN A 261 17.70 -16.57 3.30
C ASN A 261 18.22 -17.37 2.10
N ARG A 262 17.37 -17.60 1.11
CA ARG A 262 17.75 -18.17 -0.18
C ARG A 262 18.00 -17.06 -1.20
N ILE A 263 19.24 -16.82 -1.56
CA ILE A 263 19.65 -15.83 -2.56
C ILE A 263 20.37 -16.58 -3.68
N SER A 264 19.71 -16.77 -4.83
CA SER A 264 20.28 -17.57 -5.91
C SER A 264 19.69 -17.22 -7.28
N GLY A 265 20.42 -17.51 -8.35
CA GLY A 265 19.93 -17.33 -9.71
C GLY A 265 19.73 -15.85 -10.13
N ASN A 266 20.28 -14.90 -9.41
CA ASN A 266 20.31 -13.49 -9.80
C ASN A 266 21.48 -13.20 -10.73
N GLY A 267 21.35 -12.23 -11.66
CA GLY A 267 22.43 -11.85 -12.55
C GLY A 267 23.63 -11.24 -11.82
N ALA A 268 23.36 -10.42 -10.81
CA ALA A 268 24.34 -9.85 -9.89
C ALA A 268 23.74 -9.82 -8.47
N THR A 269 24.57 -9.73 -7.45
CA THR A 269 24.12 -9.51 -6.07
C THR A 269 25.28 -9.04 -5.21
N THR A 270 25.00 -8.06 -4.33
CA THR A 270 25.88 -7.74 -3.21
C THR A 270 25.45 -8.61 -2.04
N ALA A 271 26.38 -9.29 -1.41
CA ALA A 271 26.08 -10.06 -0.19
C ALA A 271 25.58 -9.11 0.92
N PRO A 272 24.65 -9.53 1.78
CA PRO A 272 24.33 -8.80 3.00
C PRO A 272 25.60 -8.42 3.77
N ASN A 273 25.69 -7.17 4.19
CA ASN A 273 26.91 -6.64 4.82
C ASN A 273 26.91 -6.76 6.35
N VAL A 274 25.84 -7.26 6.92
CA VAL A 274 25.72 -7.58 8.35
C VAL A 274 25.02 -8.94 8.50
N VAL A 275 25.52 -9.77 9.41
CA VAL A 275 24.85 -11.02 9.84
C VAL A 275 24.42 -10.85 11.28
N TYR A 276 23.17 -11.20 11.58
CA TYR A 276 22.67 -11.25 12.96
C TYR A 276 22.15 -12.66 13.30
N THR A 277 22.20 -13.00 14.56
CA THR A 277 21.70 -14.30 15.02
C THR A 277 20.24 -14.15 15.46
N LEU A 278 19.39 -15.06 14.99
CA LEU A 278 18.02 -15.20 15.52
C LEU A 278 18.13 -15.70 16.97
N GLN A 279 17.41 -15.06 17.87
CA GLN A 279 17.34 -15.45 19.29
C GLN A 279 16.04 -16.18 19.56
#